data_458f38c64e06300e525720ac75cab81a
#
_entry.id   458f38c64e06300e525720ac75cab81a
#
_cell.length_a   1.000
_cell.length_b   1.000
_cell.length_c   1.000
_cell.angle_alpha   90.00
_cell.angle_beta   90.00
_cell.angle_gamma   90.00
#
_symmetry.space_group_name_H-M   'P 1'
#
loop_
_entity.id
_entity.type
_entity.pdbx_description
1 polymer ?
#
loop_
_entity_poly.entity_id
_entity_poly.type
_entity_poly.pdbx_seq_one_letter_code
_entity_poly.pdbx_strand_id
1 'polypeptide(L)'
;MDKIFRTLVDDNFSDLAGLTVDASIPVPEHIINEIIHASLRGNKNISECHVSIGGQNKISAIIKTPLWLWSINIKLKLERIVDIIGSPMVRASLENNILLGQLGSLFKALPNGINIHGNQVIIDLRSLLETPEQRRMLDLVKSIEIRTEQAKLILDVKIKVEQE
;
A
#
# COMPACT_ATOMS: atom_id res chain seq x y z
N MET A 1 14.38 -10.88 13.39
CA MET A 1 14.13 -9.49 13.84
C MET A 1 15.12 -9.20 14.96
N ASP A 2 15.82 -8.08 14.89
CA ASP A 2 16.93 -7.75 15.79
C ASP A 2 16.43 -7.59 17.23
N LYS A 3 17.25 -8.04 18.20
CA LYS A 3 16.94 -7.98 19.64
C LYS A 3 16.73 -6.51 20.08
N ILE A 4 17.50 -5.59 19.52
CA ILE A 4 17.39 -4.14 19.77
C ILE A 4 16.01 -3.62 19.39
N PHE A 5 15.49 -4.03 18.23
CA PHE A 5 14.18 -3.61 17.77
C PHE A 5 13.06 -4.08 18.70
N ARG A 6 13.13 -5.31 19.19
CA ARG A 6 12.17 -5.83 20.17
C ARG A 6 12.17 -5.02 21.46
N THR A 7 13.36 -4.72 21.99
CA THR A 7 13.47 -3.90 23.21
C THR A 7 12.82 -2.54 23.02
N LEU A 8 13.06 -1.85 21.89
CA LEU A 8 12.44 -0.56 21.60
C LEU A 8 10.92 -0.63 21.51
N VAL A 9 10.37 -1.72 20.93
CA VAL A 9 8.93 -1.93 20.84
C VAL A 9 8.33 -2.25 22.21
N ASP A 10 9.02 -3.06 23.01
CA ASP A 10 8.56 -3.46 24.36
C ASP A 10 8.50 -2.25 25.30
N ASP A 11 9.48 -1.32 25.19
CA ASP A 11 9.55 -0.07 25.95
C ASP A 11 8.70 1.06 25.33
N ASN A 12 7.82 0.73 24.40
CA ASN A 12 6.95 1.68 23.69
C ASN A 12 7.72 2.88 23.10
N PHE A 13 8.96 2.64 22.66
CA PHE A 13 9.86 3.66 22.09
C PHE A 13 10.21 4.83 23.04
N SER A 14 10.03 4.68 24.35
CA SER A 14 10.26 5.75 25.34
C SER A 14 11.68 6.32 25.26
N ASP A 15 12.68 5.49 24.98
CA ASP A 15 14.07 5.90 24.80
C ASP A 15 14.31 6.78 23.58
N LEU A 16 13.34 6.83 22.66
CA LEU A 16 13.37 7.66 21.46
C LEU A 16 12.48 8.91 21.57
N ALA A 17 11.98 9.21 22.78
CA ALA A 17 11.10 10.34 23.01
C ALA A 17 11.71 11.66 22.52
N GLY A 18 10.95 12.43 21.74
CA GLY A 18 11.41 13.66 21.09
C GLY A 18 12.13 13.46 19.75
N LEU A 19 12.42 12.22 19.35
CA LEU A 19 13.02 11.95 18.04
C LEU A 19 12.01 12.30 16.91
N THR A 20 12.51 13.03 15.93
CA THR A 20 11.79 13.27 14.66
C THR A 20 12.64 12.75 13.51
N VAL A 21 12.05 11.95 12.64
CA VAL A 21 12.70 11.41 11.45
C VAL A 21 11.87 11.78 10.24
N ASP A 22 12.48 12.44 9.28
CA ASP A 22 11.93 12.69 7.96
C ASP A 22 12.71 11.80 6.96
N ALA A 23 12.00 10.91 6.27
CA ALA A 23 12.61 9.97 5.33
C ALA A 23 11.86 9.96 4.01
N SER A 24 12.60 9.91 2.90
CA SER A 24 12.08 9.70 1.56
C SER A 24 12.58 8.36 1.05
N ILE A 25 11.68 7.38 0.95
CA ILE A 25 12.01 6.00 0.63
C ILE A 25 11.58 5.70 -0.80
N PRO A 26 12.54 5.55 -1.74
CA PRO A 26 12.21 5.11 -3.08
C PRO A 26 11.98 3.60 -3.11
N VAL A 27 10.83 3.17 -3.61
CA VAL A 27 10.48 1.77 -3.84
C VAL A 27 10.43 1.52 -5.34
N PRO A 28 11.44 0.85 -5.92
CA PRO A 28 11.48 0.55 -7.35
C PRO A 28 10.31 -0.36 -7.77
N GLU A 29 9.83 -0.18 -8.99
CA GLU A 29 8.75 -0.96 -9.59
C GLU A 29 8.99 -2.48 -9.53
N HIS A 30 10.21 -2.94 -9.77
CA HIS A 30 10.52 -4.37 -9.73
C HIS A 30 10.31 -4.96 -8.32
N ILE A 31 10.65 -4.24 -7.25
CA ILE A 31 10.42 -4.68 -5.87
C ILE A 31 8.92 -4.84 -5.60
N ILE A 32 8.11 -3.88 -6.06
CA ILE A 32 6.65 -3.96 -5.93
C ILE A 32 6.12 -5.20 -6.67
N ASN A 33 6.59 -5.45 -7.88
CA ASN A 33 6.18 -6.61 -8.66
C ASN A 33 6.64 -7.93 -8.02
N GLU A 34 7.82 -7.99 -7.40
CA GLU A 34 8.29 -9.16 -6.63
C GLU A 34 7.40 -9.45 -5.43
N ILE A 35 7.00 -8.41 -4.66
CA ILE A 35 6.08 -8.54 -3.53
C ILE A 35 4.72 -9.05 -4.00
N ILE A 36 4.17 -8.46 -5.07
CA ILE A 36 2.89 -8.89 -5.65
C ILE A 36 2.97 -10.34 -6.11
N HIS A 37 4.01 -10.71 -6.83
CA HIS A 37 4.20 -12.08 -7.31
C HIS A 37 4.31 -13.08 -6.15
N ALA A 38 5.02 -12.73 -5.07
CA ALA A 38 5.11 -13.56 -3.87
C ALA A 38 3.74 -13.72 -3.19
N SER A 39 2.96 -12.64 -3.09
CA SER A 39 1.62 -12.63 -2.48
C SER A 39 0.58 -13.41 -3.28
N LEU A 40 0.78 -13.53 -4.59
CA LEU A 40 -0.13 -14.28 -5.48
C LEU A 40 0.14 -15.79 -5.51
N ARG A 41 1.21 -16.27 -4.87
CA ARG A 41 1.50 -17.72 -4.82
C ARG A 41 0.34 -18.49 -4.19
N GLY A 42 -0.23 -19.40 -4.98
CA GLY A 42 -1.37 -20.21 -4.54
C GLY A 42 -2.73 -19.51 -4.64
N ASN A 43 -2.79 -18.28 -5.15
CA ASN A 43 -4.06 -17.61 -5.41
C ASN A 43 -4.76 -18.28 -6.61
N LYS A 44 -6.02 -18.72 -6.39
CA LYS A 44 -6.80 -19.43 -7.43
C LYS A 44 -7.53 -18.49 -8.39
N ASN A 45 -7.66 -17.21 -8.03
CA ASN A 45 -8.45 -16.23 -8.77
C ASN A 45 -7.59 -15.32 -9.67
N ILE A 46 -6.33 -15.10 -9.29
CA ILE A 46 -5.39 -14.28 -10.02
C ILE A 46 -4.15 -15.12 -10.34
N SER A 47 -3.86 -15.31 -11.61
CA SER A 47 -2.67 -16.05 -12.05
C SER A 47 -1.43 -15.17 -12.17
N GLU A 48 -1.62 -13.92 -12.54
CA GLU A 48 -0.52 -12.96 -12.72
C GLU A 48 -1.04 -11.53 -12.48
N CYS A 49 -0.22 -10.70 -11.86
CA CYS A 49 -0.44 -9.26 -11.77
C CYS A 49 0.89 -8.56 -12.00
N HIS A 50 0.90 -7.63 -12.94
CA HIS A 50 2.07 -6.79 -13.23
C HIS A 50 1.69 -5.32 -13.08
N VAL A 51 2.45 -4.60 -12.27
CA VAL A 51 2.26 -3.17 -12.01
C VAL A 51 3.34 -2.38 -12.71
N SER A 52 2.92 -1.31 -13.40
CA SER A 52 3.83 -0.31 -13.98
C SER A 52 3.56 1.05 -13.37
N ILE A 53 4.62 1.73 -12.94
CA ILE A 53 4.57 3.01 -12.25
C ILE A 53 5.02 4.11 -13.19
N GLY A 54 4.09 5.00 -13.50
CA GLY A 54 4.34 6.22 -14.28
C GLY A 54 4.56 7.44 -13.39
N GLY A 55 4.96 8.55 -14.00
CA GLY A 55 4.98 9.85 -13.30
C GLY A 55 3.57 10.38 -13.03
N GLN A 56 3.48 11.51 -12.32
CA GLN A 56 2.23 12.22 -12.03
C GLN A 56 1.19 11.39 -11.27
N ASN A 57 1.65 10.54 -10.34
CA ASN A 57 0.82 9.65 -9.52
C ASN A 57 0.01 8.62 -10.30
N LYS A 58 0.48 8.21 -11.47
CA LYS A 58 -0.18 7.21 -12.30
C LYS A 58 0.43 5.83 -12.09
N ILE A 59 -0.46 4.86 -11.91
CA ILE A 59 -0.11 3.45 -11.78
C ILE A 59 -1.01 2.67 -12.74
N SER A 60 -0.45 1.71 -13.47
CA SER A 60 -1.24 0.74 -14.23
C SER A 60 -0.97 -0.66 -13.74
N ALA A 61 -1.99 -1.50 -13.73
CA ALA A 61 -1.88 -2.91 -13.38
C ALA A 61 -2.52 -3.77 -14.47
N ILE A 62 -1.80 -4.79 -14.91
CA ILE A 62 -2.31 -5.82 -15.81
C ILE A 62 -2.53 -7.07 -14.99
N ILE A 63 -3.78 -7.51 -14.91
CA ILE A 63 -4.19 -8.67 -14.13
C ILE A 63 -4.65 -9.77 -15.08
N LYS A 64 -4.10 -10.99 -14.91
CA LYS A 64 -4.56 -12.20 -15.57
C LYS A 64 -5.26 -13.11 -14.58
N THR A 65 -6.36 -13.71 -15.00
CA THR A 65 -7.08 -14.70 -14.21
C THR A 65 -7.08 -16.04 -14.94
N PRO A 66 -7.09 -17.18 -14.23
CA PRO A 66 -7.09 -18.50 -14.86
C PRO A 66 -8.33 -18.77 -15.71
N LEU A 67 -9.44 -18.09 -15.41
CA LEU A 67 -10.74 -18.30 -16.06
C LEU A 67 -10.95 -17.46 -17.32
N TRP A 68 -10.11 -16.44 -17.54
CA TRP A 68 -10.31 -15.51 -18.64
C TRP A 68 -9.15 -15.56 -19.63
N LEU A 69 -9.50 -15.63 -20.90
CA LEU A 69 -8.55 -15.63 -22.01
C LEU A 69 -7.90 -14.24 -22.25
N TRP A 70 -8.37 -13.20 -21.57
CA TRP A 70 -7.87 -11.84 -21.69
C TRP A 70 -7.40 -11.28 -20.35
N SER A 71 -6.50 -10.32 -20.42
CA SER A 71 -6.02 -9.57 -19.26
C SER A 71 -6.90 -8.35 -19.00
N ILE A 72 -7.04 -8.01 -17.72
CA ILE A 72 -7.67 -6.76 -17.27
C ILE A 72 -6.58 -5.72 -17.08
N ASN A 73 -6.73 -4.58 -17.73
CA ASN A 73 -5.83 -3.44 -17.55
C ASN A 73 -6.54 -2.39 -16.69
N ILE A 74 -5.98 -2.14 -15.50
CA ILE A 74 -6.47 -1.16 -14.54
C ILE A 74 -5.52 0.03 -14.55
N LYS A 75 -6.05 1.24 -14.72
CA LYS A 75 -5.29 2.49 -14.59
C LYS A 75 -5.77 3.24 -13.36
N LEU A 76 -4.83 3.53 -12.48
CA LEU A 76 -5.08 4.22 -11.22
C LEU A 76 -4.32 5.54 -11.20
N LYS A 77 -4.93 6.54 -10.63
CA LYS A 77 -4.27 7.80 -10.22
C LYS A 77 -4.31 7.89 -8.71
N LEU A 78 -3.13 7.91 -8.09
CA LEU A 78 -3.04 8.09 -6.64
C LEU A 78 -3.48 9.52 -6.28
N GLU A 79 -4.32 9.60 -5.27
CA GLU A 79 -4.73 10.84 -4.64
C GLU A 79 -3.87 11.07 -3.39
N ARG A 80 -3.85 12.31 -2.90
CA ARG A 80 -3.15 12.61 -1.66
C ARG A 80 -3.74 11.81 -0.50
N ILE A 81 -2.89 11.28 0.38
CA ILE A 81 -3.32 10.65 1.64
C ILE A 81 -3.97 11.72 2.50
N VAL A 82 -5.21 11.48 2.93
CA VAL A 82 -6.03 12.50 3.56
C VAL A 82 -6.03 12.41 5.08
N ASP A 83 -5.75 11.24 5.66
CA ASP A 83 -5.81 11.12 7.12
C ASP A 83 -4.84 10.08 7.65
N ILE A 84 -4.04 10.48 8.63
CA ILE A 84 -2.97 9.64 9.17
C ILE A 84 -3.23 9.32 10.63
N ILE A 85 -4.00 10.15 11.33
CA ILE A 85 -4.30 9.94 12.74
C ILE A 85 -5.40 8.89 12.87
N GLY A 86 -5.00 7.67 13.21
CA GLY A 86 -5.90 6.56 13.54
C GLY A 86 -6.16 5.54 12.42
N SER A 87 -6.33 5.95 11.17
CA SER A 87 -6.56 5.03 10.04
C SER A 87 -6.00 5.61 8.74
N PRO A 88 -4.69 5.44 8.48
CA PRO A 88 -4.06 5.96 7.29
C PRO A 88 -4.62 5.27 6.05
N MET A 89 -5.32 6.03 5.22
CA MET A 89 -5.95 5.54 4.00
C MET A 89 -5.28 6.14 2.77
N VAL A 90 -4.90 5.28 1.84
CA VAL A 90 -4.48 5.69 0.49
C VAL A 90 -5.69 5.65 -0.41
N ARG A 91 -5.95 6.72 -1.12
CA ARG A 91 -7.00 6.79 -2.14
C ARG A 91 -6.39 6.81 -3.52
N ALA A 92 -7.01 6.08 -4.42
CA ALA A 92 -6.70 6.13 -5.84
C ALA A 92 -8.00 6.17 -6.66
N SER A 93 -8.02 6.93 -7.73
CA SER A 93 -9.13 6.94 -8.68
C SER A 93 -8.82 6.04 -9.88
N LEU A 94 -9.84 5.31 -10.35
CA LEU A 94 -9.78 4.54 -11.58
C LEU A 94 -9.90 5.51 -12.76
N GLU A 95 -8.90 5.55 -13.65
CA GLU A 95 -8.90 6.43 -14.84
C GLU A 95 -9.64 5.81 -16.03
N ASN A 96 -9.86 4.52 -16.03
CA ASN A 96 -10.58 3.84 -17.11
C ASN A 96 -11.94 3.33 -16.62
N ASN A 97 -12.95 3.45 -17.47
CA ASN A 97 -14.30 2.90 -17.27
C ASN A 97 -14.26 1.36 -17.38
N ILE A 98 -13.64 0.72 -16.40
CA ILE A 98 -13.76 -0.73 -16.27
C ILE A 98 -15.17 -1.01 -15.79
N LEU A 99 -15.88 -1.88 -16.50
CA LEU A 99 -17.19 -2.34 -16.07
C LEU A 99 -17.03 -2.98 -14.68
N LEU A 100 -17.48 -2.27 -13.65
CA LEU A 100 -17.36 -2.70 -12.24
C LEU A 100 -17.94 -4.10 -12.01
N GLY A 101 -18.89 -4.53 -12.85
CA GLY A 101 -19.44 -5.89 -12.83
C GLY A 101 -18.41 -6.97 -13.19
N GLN A 102 -17.40 -6.67 -14.01
CA GLN A 102 -16.33 -7.62 -14.35
C GLN A 102 -15.30 -7.76 -13.23
N LEU A 103 -15.17 -6.74 -12.38
CA LEU A 103 -14.28 -6.76 -11.24
C LEU A 103 -14.89 -7.45 -10.00
N GLY A 104 -16.18 -7.72 -9.97
CA GLY A 104 -16.88 -8.25 -8.79
C GLY A 104 -16.30 -9.56 -8.24
N SER A 105 -15.79 -10.44 -9.11
CA SER A 105 -15.08 -11.66 -8.70
C SER A 105 -13.65 -11.38 -8.20
N LEU A 106 -12.99 -10.35 -8.75
CA LEU A 106 -11.65 -9.92 -8.31
C LEU A 106 -11.72 -9.26 -6.94
N PHE A 107 -12.80 -8.52 -6.64
CA PHE A 107 -12.97 -7.86 -5.33
C PHE A 107 -12.99 -8.83 -4.16
N LYS A 108 -13.51 -10.04 -4.36
CA LYS A 108 -13.49 -11.11 -3.35
C LYS A 108 -12.10 -11.69 -3.11
N ALA A 109 -11.17 -11.45 -4.03
CA ALA A 109 -9.79 -11.93 -3.94
C ALA A 109 -8.81 -10.86 -3.42
N LEU A 110 -9.29 -9.63 -3.20
CA LEU A 110 -8.46 -8.56 -2.65
C LEU A 110 -8.14 -8.82 -1.18
N PRO A 111 -6.94 -8.45 -0.73
CA PRO A 111 -6.60 -8.49 0.69
C PRO A 111 -7.56 -7.63 1.53
N ASN A 112 -7.73 -8.01 2.80
CA ASN A 112 -8.43 -7.17 3.77
C ASN A 112 -7.81 -5.77 3.79
N GLY A 113 -8.65 -4.74 3.88
CA GLY A 113 -8.20 -3.34 3.88
C GLY A 113 -8.23 -2.67 2.51
N ILE A 114 -8.49 -3.39 1.41
CA ILE A 114 -8.69 -2.80 0.09
C ILE A 114 -10.18 -2.78 -0.22
N ASN A 115 -10.73 -1.59 -0.40
CA ASN A 115 -12.13 -1.37 -0.72
C ASN A 115 -12.28 -0.58 -2.02
N ILE A 116 -13.33 -0.88 -2.78
CA ILE A 116 -13.62 -0.15 -4.03
C ILE A 116 -15.04 0.39 -3.94
N HIS A 117 -15.17 1.70 -4.09
CA HIS A 117 -16.44 2.42 -4.09
C HIS A 117 -16.56 3.26 -5.38
N GLY A 118 -17.42 2.83 -6.29
CA GLY A 118 -17.52 3.46 -7.61
C GLY A 118 -16.18 3.41 -8.35
N ASN A 119 -15.63 4.57 -8.69
CA ASN A 119 -14.33 4.68 -9.35
C ASN A 119 -13.16 4.91 -8.39
N GLN A 120 -13.37 4.80 -7.07
CA GLN A 120 -12.34 4.98 -6.06
C GLN A 120 -11.89 3.65 -5.47
N VAL A 121 -10.58 3.49 -5.33
CA VAL A 121 -9.92 2.42 -4.58
C VAL A 121 -9.42 3.04 -3.29
N ILE A 122 -9.82 2.47 -2.16
CA ILE A 122 -9.41 2.91 -0.83
C ILE A 122 -8.61 1.78 -0.20
N ILE A 123 -7.41 2.09 0.24
CA ILE A 123 -6.49 1.14 0.88
C ILE A 123 -6.28 1.61 2.31
N ASP A 124 -6.74 0.83 3.27
CA ASP A 124 -6.45 1.01 4.69
C ASP A 124 -5.10 0.37 5.01
N LEU A 125 -4.08 1.19 5.22
CA LEU A 125 -2.73 0.71 5.49
C LEU A 125 -2.64 -0.08 6.80
N ARG A 126 -3.46 0.25 7.81
CA ARG A 126 -3.46 -0.46 9.10
C ARG A 126 -3.98 -1.89 8.97
N SER A 127 -4.98 -2.09 8.11
CA SER A 127 -5.55 -3.41 7.83
C SER A 127 -4.61 -4.33 7.04
N LEU A 128 -3.61 -3.76 6.35
CA LEU A 128 -2.59 -4.52 5.64
C LEU A 128 -1.45 -5.01 6.55
N LEU A 129 -1.35 -4.46 7.76
CA LEU A 129 -0.31 -4.83 8.71
C LEU A 129 -0.73 -6.07 9.50
N GLU A 130 0.09 -7.11 9.45
CA GLU A 130 -0.24 -8.42 10.02
C GLU A 130 0.02 -8.46 11.52
N THR A 131 1.11 -7.82 11.99
CA THR A 131 1.55 -7.94 13.37
C THR A 131 1.22 -6.70 14.22
N PRO A 132 1.00 -6.88 15.54
CA PRO A 132 0.78 -5.76 16.47
C PRO A 132 1.94 -4.75 16.46
N GLU A 133 3.18 -5.23 16.32
CA GLU A 133 4.39 -4.41 16.30
C GLU A 133 4.39 -3.48 15.08
N GLN A 134 4.01 -4.00 13.90
CA GLN A 134 3.87 -3.19 12.70
C GLN A 134 2.83 -2.08 12.88
N ARG A 135 1.71 -2.39 13.54
CA ARG A 135 0.66 -1.40 13.83
C ARG A 135 1.13 -0.33 14.80
N ARG A 136 1.89 -0.69 15.86
CA ARG A 136 2.50 0.26 16.78
C ARG A 136 3.47 1.19 16.06
N MET A 137 4.29 0.67 15.15
CA MET A 137 5.18 1.53 14.33
C MET A 137 4.38 2.52 13.50
N LEU A 138 3.25 2.11 12.94
CA LEU A 138 2.40 3.02 12.19
C LEU A 138 1.83 4.14 13.07
N ASP A 139 1.57 3.88 14.36
CA ASP A 139 1.08 4.88 15.31
C ASP A 139 2.10 6.01 15.58
N LEU A 140 3.39 5.76 15.36
CA LEU A 140 4.45 6.79 15.45
C LEU A 140 4.53 7.68 14.20
N VAL A 141 3.89 7.28 13.12
CA VAL A 141 3.94 8.02 11.86
C VAL A 141 2.98 9.20 11.92
N LYS A 142 3.51 10.40 11.75
CA LYS A 142 2.72 11.65 11.73
C LYS A 142 2.25 12.03 10.34
N SER A 143 3.04 11.69 9.31
CA SER A 143 2.61 11.88 7.94
C SER A 143 3.24 10.85 7.00
N ILE A 144 2.45 10.41 6.03
CA ILE A 144 2.90 9.63 4.89
C ILE A 144 2.39 10.35 3.63
N GLU A 145 3.29 10.68 2.73
CA GLU A 145 2.93 11.09 1.39
C GLU A 145 3.43 10.03 0.41
N ILE A 146 2.56 9.66 -0.54
CA ILE A 146 2.90 8.72 -1.60
C ILE A 146 2.83 9.47 -2.91
N ARG A 147 3.93 9.46 -3.66
CA ARG A 147 3.99 10.01 -5.01
C ARG A 147 4.70 9.04 -5.94
N THR A 148 4.46 9.17 -7.22
CA THR A 148 5.14 8.35 -8.21
C THR A 148 6.13 9.17 -9.02
N GLU A 149 7.23 8.54 -9.34
CA GLU A 149 8.16 8.94 -10.38
C GLU A 149 8.24 7.81 -11.43
N GLN A 150 8.98 8.01 -12.51
CA GLN A 150 9.11 6.96 -13.52
C GLN A 150 9.73 5.69 -12.92
N ALA A 151 9.00 4.57 -13.02
CA ALA A 151 9.41 3.24 -12.53
C ALA A 151 9.71 3.15 -11.02
N LYS A 152 9.18 4.08 -10.20
CA LYS A 152 9.31 4.00 -8.75
C LYS A 152 8.18 4.72 -8.01
N LEU A 153 7.87 4.23 -6.83
CA LEU A 153 7.01 4.87 -5.86
C LEU A 153 7.90 5.51 -4.79
N ILE A 154 7.58 6.73 -4.39
CA ILE A 154 8.29 7.45 -3.34
C ILE A 154 7.37 7.54 -2.13
N LEU A 155 7.86 7.06 -1.00
CA LEU A 155 7.19 7.18 0.31
C LEU A 155 7.92 8.26 1.11
N ASP A 156 7.30 9.43 1.25
CA ASP A 156 7.80 10.47 2.14
C ASP A 156 7.13 10.28 3.51
N VAL A 157 7.91 9.88 4.51
CA VAL A 157 7.43 9.48 5.84
C VAL A 157 8.00 10.41 6.90
N LYS A 158 7.14 10.93 7.74
CA LYS A 158 7.53 11.68 8.94
C LYS A 158 7.11 10.92 10.19
N ILE A 159 8.09 10.58 11.00
CA ILE A 159 7.91 9.90 12.28
C ILE A 159 8.22 10.90 13.40
N LYS A 160 7.40 10.93 14.43
CA LYS A 160 7.65 11.68 15.65
C LYS A 160 7.29 10.83 16.85
N VAL A 161 8.24 10.62 17.73
CA VAL A 161 8.01 9.97 19.02
C VAL A 161 7.68 11.05 20.03
N GLU A 162 6.46 11.06 20.54
CA GLU A 162 6.01 12.04 21.55
C GLU A 162 6.52 11.62 22.93
N GLN A 163 6.80 12.61 23.80
CA GLN A 163 7.01 12.36 25.22
C GLN A 163 5.63 12.21 25.87
N GLU A 164 5.38 11.10 26.53
CA GLU A 164 4.26 10.98 27.46
C GLU A 164 4.52 11.77 28.74
#